data_f4c405e09f10ee320e5ed2585f36cf71
#
_entry.id   f4c405e09f10ee320e5ed2585f36cf71
#
_cell.length_a   1.000
_cell.length_b   1.000
_cell.length_c   1.000
_cell.angle_alpha   90.00
_cell.angle_beta   90.00
_cell.angle_gamma   90.00
#
_symmetry.space_group_name_H-M   'P 1'
#
loop_
_entity.id
_entity.type
_entity.pdbx_description
1 polymer ?
#
loop_
_entity_poly.entity_id
_entity_poly.type
_entity_poly.pdbx_seq_one_letter_code
_entity_poly.pdbx_strand_id
1 'polypeptide(L)'
;MIKKSYERELEKLGAFEISFDMLKLSEKNEKHLKFLNAGRGNPNWINSLGRLAFARLMEFGVAESKRTLDKGDLAGYVDSKEIAERYNAFLNHGDEVDVFLKKIVEYSADHLGLDKAALITELTNGIIGNNYPVPSRCLENTE
;
A
#
# COMPACT_ATOMS: atom_id res chain seq x y z
N MET A 1 40.68 13.49 10.94
CA MET A 1 40.79 12.40 11.92
C MET A 1 39.69 12.58 12.96
N ILE A 2 38.66 11.77 12.96
CA ILE A 2 37.55 11.81 13.92
C ILE A 2 38.12 11.35 15.26
N LYS A 3 37.91 12.12 16.34
CA LYS A 3 38.44 11.75 17.65
C LYS A 3 37.73 10.49 18.17
N LYS A 4 38.48 9.53 18.70
CA LYS A 4 37.95 8.30 19.34
C LYS A 4 36.83 8.55 20.38
N SER A 5 36.79 9.74 20.96
CA SER A 5 35.72 10.17 21.88
C SER A 5 34.37 10.33 21.18
N TYR A 6 34.35 10.81 19.92
CA TYR A 6 33.14 11.02 19.15
C TYR A 6 32.57 9.69 18.64
N GLU A 7 33.43 8.73 18.26
CA GLU A 7 32.99 7.37 17.88
C GLU A 7 32.25 6.68 19.03
N ARG A 8 32.74 6.79 20.26
CA ARG A 8 32.08 6.23 21.45
C ARG A 8 30.76 6.91 21.82
N GLU A 9 30.58 8.17 21.46
CA GLU A 9 29.29 8.86 21.63
C GLU A 9 28.29 8.37 20.57
N LEU A 10 28.72 8.16 19.33
CA LEU A 10 27.87 7.63 18.26
C LEU A 10 27.41 6.19 18.54
N GLU A 11 28.22 5.36 19.20
CA GLU A 11 27.83 3.98 19.59
C GLU A 11 26.62 3.92 20.54
N LYS A 12 26.32 5.05 21.23
CA LYS A 12 25.18 5.16 22.16
C LYS A 12 23.88 5.65 21.49
N LEU A 13 23.98 6.10 20.25
CA LEU A 13 22.87 6.70 19.52
C LEU A 13 22.15 5.63 18.67
N GLY A 14 20.87 5.80 18.47
CA GLY A 14 20.10 5.01 17.53
C GLY A 14 20.44 5.35 16.07
N ALA A 15 20.14 4.44 15.15
CA ALA A 15 20.46 4.61 13.73
C ALA A 15 19.88 5.91 13.12
N PHE A 16 18.72 6.37 13.58
CA PHE A 16 18.12 7.64 13.16
C PHE A 16 18.89 8.86 13.65
N GLU A 17 19.38 8.84 14.89
CA GLU A 17 20.15 9.93 15.50
C GLU A 17 21.50 10.06 14.81
N ILE A 18 22.17 8.92 14.55
CA ILE A 18 23.43 8.88 13.80
C ILE A 18 23.23 9.45 12.39
N SER A 19 22.18 9.03 11.69
CA SER A 19 21.86 9.53 10.36
C SER A 19 21.62 11.05 10.35
N PHE A 20 20.94 11.58 11.35
CA PHE A 20 20.66 13.01 11.48
C PHE A 20 21.91 13.84 11.77
N ASP A 21 22.81 13.34 12.62
CA ASP A 21 24.07 14.02 12.92
C ASP A 21 25.04 13.98 11.74
N MET A 22 25.08 12.87 11.00
CA MET A 22 25.85 12.78 9.75
C MET A 22 25.33 13.76 8.68
N LEU A 23 24.03 13.97 8.60
CA LEU A 23 23.38 14.99 7.75
C LEU A 23 23.85 16.39 8.12
N LYS A 24 23.78 16.76 9.40
CA LYS A 24 24.26 18.07 9.91
C LYS A 24 25.74 18.30 9.65
N LEU A 25 26.56 17.24 9.74
CA LEU A 25 27.98 17.33 9.45
C LEU A 25 28.26 17.58 7.96
N SER A 26 27.47 16.94 7.08
CA SER A 26 27.63 17.12 5.64
C SER A 26 27.12 18.47 5.15
N GLU A 27 26.11 19.07 5.79
CA GLU A 27 25.64 20.43 5.51
C GLU A 27 26.69 21.51 5.83
N LYS A 28 27.59 21.25 6.80
CA LYS A 28 28.68 22.13 7.19
C LYS A 28 29.90 22.06 6.25
N ASN A 29 29.78 21.39 5.10
CA ASN A 29 30.88 21.25 4.16
C ASN A 29 31.23 22.58 3.50
N GLU A 30 32.42 23.10 3.83
CA GLU A 30 32.94 24.38 3.36
C GLU A 30 33.24 24.42 1.83
N LYS A 31 33.18 23.28 1.15
CA LYS A 31 33.51 23.17 -0.27
C LYS A 31 32.38 23.59 -1.23
N HIS A 32 31.27 24.14 -0.72
CA HIS A 32 30.11 24.61 -1.49
C HIS A 32 29.54 23.57 -2.50
N LEU A 33 29.79 22.28 -2.26
CA LEU A 33 29.23 21.22 -3.06
C LEU A 33 27.75 21.06 -2.71
N LYS A 34 26.90 20.98 -3.74
CA LYS A 34 25.46 20.74 -3.55
C LYS A 34 25.27 19.40 -2.83
N PHE A 35 24.78 19.46 -1.61
CA PHE A 35 24.46 18.26 -0.85
C PHE A 35 23.19 17.59 -1.41
N LEU A 36 23.31 16.34 -1.82
CA LEU A 36 22.19 15.53 -2.27
C LEU A 36 21.87 14.50 -1.18
N ASN A 37 20.78 14.73 -0.46
CA ASN A 37 20.33 13.81 0.56
C ASN A 37 19.54 12.64 -0.04
N ALA A 38 20.19 11.49 -0.16
CA ALA A 38 19.56 10.24 -0.56
C ALA A 38 19.24 9.32 0.63
N GLY A 39 19.44 9.78 1.87
CA GLY A 39 19.32 8.97 3.09
C GLY A 39 17.87 8.71 3.55
N ARG A 40 16.90 9.43 3.01
CA ARG A 40 15.47 9.17 3.25
C ARG A 40 14.78 9.01 1.90
N GLY A 41 14.30 7.81 1.64
CA GLY A 41 13.56 7.47 0.44
C GLY A 41 12.15 8.09 0.37
N ASN A 42 12.00 9.38 0.69
CA ASN A 42 10.78 10.10 0.38
C ASN A 42 10.74 10.34 -1.13
N PRO A 43 9.85 9.68 -1.88
CA PRO A 43 9.72 9.98 -3.29
C PRO A 43 9.29 11.44 -3.45
N ASN A 44 9.96 12.14 -4.37
CA ASN A 44 9.64 13.54 -4.69
C ASN A 44 8.32 13.68 -5.47
N TRP A 45 7.63 12.59 -5.67
CA TRP A 45 6.34 12.54 -6.36
C TRP A 45 5.37 11.58 -5.65
N ILE A 46 4.10 11.85 -5.78
CA ILE A 46 3.03 11.01 -5.27
C ILE A 46 2.38 10.31 -6.46
N ASN A 47 2.32 8.98 -6.42
CA ASN A 47 1.54 8.23 -7.41
C ASN A 47 0.04 8.47 -7.16
N SER A 48 -0.50 9.44 -7.87
CA SER A 48 -1.91 9.82 -7.75
C SER A 48 -2.85 8.72 -8.27
N LEU A 49 -2.46 8.03 -9.35
CA LEU A 49 -3.26 6.94 -9.91
C LEU A 49 -3.45 5.80 -8.90
N GLY A 50 -2.36 5.37 -8.26
CA GLY A 50 -2.43 4.34 -7.21
C GLY A 50 -3.31 4.76 -6.03
N ARG A 51 -3.22 6.03 -5.60
CA ARG A 51 -4.06 6.55 -4.49
C ARG A 51 -5.53 6.62 -4.86
N LEU A 52 -5.84 7.02 -6.08
CA LEU A 52 -7.21 7.03 -6.60
C LEU A 52 -7.75 5.60 -6.74
N ALA A 53 -6.91 4.65 -7.14
CA ALA A 53 -7.28 3.25 -7.20
C ALA A 53 -7.66 2.69 -5.82
N PHE A 54 -6.91 3.03 -4.76
CA PHE A 54 -7.29 2.70 -3.38
C PHE A 54 -8.64 3.32 -2.97
N ALA A 55 -8.86 4.59 -3.29
CA ALA A 55 -10.14 5.25 -3.01
C ALA A 55 -11.29 4.56 -3.73
N ARG A 56 -11.11 4.23 -5.00
CA ARG A 56 -12.10 3.55 -5.82
C ARG A 56 -12.41 2.13 -5.34
N LEU A 57 -11.37 1.39 -4.93
CA LEU A 57 -11.54 0.06 -4.32
C LEU A 57 -12.27 0.15 -2.97
N MET A 58 -12.05 1.20 -2.18
CA MET A 58 -12.80 1.46 -0.94
C MET A 58 -14.29 1.68 -1.24
N GLU A 59 -14.63 2.44 -2.29
CA GLU A 59 -16.03 2.64 -2.71
C GLU A 59 -16.70 1.30 -3.04
N PHE A 60 -16.02 0.45 -3.80
CA PHE A 60 -16.51 -0.91 -4.10
C PHE A 60 -16.68 -1.72 -2.81
N GLY A 61 -15.69 -1.71 -1.92
CA GLY A 61 -15.73 -2.45 -0.67
C GLY A 61 -16.90 -2.02 0.23
N VAL A 62 -17.16 -0.72 0.33
CA VAL A 62 -18.31 -0.19 1.08
C VAL A 62 -19.63 -0.61 0.42
N ALA A 63 -19.72 -0.62 -0.91
CA ALA A 63 -20.90 -1.08 -1.63
C ALA A 63 -21.18 -2.57 -1.36
N GLU A 64 -20.15 -3.42 -1.42
CA GLU A 64 -20.25 -4.85 -1.10
C GLU A 64 -20.64 -5.08 0.37
N SER A 65 -20.08 -4.36 1.30
CA SER A 65 -20.43 -4.45 2.72
C SER A 65 -21.90 -4.06 2.97
N LYS A 66 -22.35 -2.98 2.36
CA LYS A 66 -23.78 -2.57 2.45
C LYS A 66 -24.72 -3.62 1.86
N ARG A 67 -24.32 -4.27 0.77
CA ARG A 67 -25.12 -5.31 0.11
C ARG A 67 -25.37 -6.53 1.00
N THR A 68 -24.43 -6.82 1.92
CA THR A 68 -24.46 -8.01 2.78
C THR A 68 -24.83 -7.70 4.23
N LEU A 69 -25.04 -6.43 4.57
CA LEU A 69 -25.27 -6.00 5.95
C LEU A 69 -26.43 -6.76 6.64
N ASP A 70 -27.53 -6.94 5.91
CA ASP A 70 -28.73 -7.60 6.41
C ASP A 70 -28.83 -9.09 6.02
N LYS A 71 -27.73 -9.68 5.53
CA LYS A 71 -27.68 -11.08 5.08
C LYS A 71 -27.13 -12.02 6.15
N GLY A 72 -27.92 -12.26 7.19
CA GLY A 72 -27.63 -13.32 8.18
C GLY A 72 -26.19 -13.30 8.68
N ASP A 73 -25.48 -14.40 8.49
CA ASP A 73 -24.11 -14.57 9.00
C ASP A 73 -23.07 -13.69 8.30
N LEU A 74 -23.38 -13.07 7.15
CA LEU A 74 -22.45 -12.20 6.46
C LEU A 74 -22.29 -10.84 7.17
N ALA A 75 -23.38 -10.26 7.68
CA ALA A 75 -23.36 -9.05 8.52
C ALA A 75 -22.38 -7.95 8.03
N GLY A 76 -22.29 -7.73 6.73
CA GLY A 76 -21.36 -6.76 6.12
C GLY A 76 -20.03 -7.36 5.62
N TYR A 77 -19.78 -8.65 5.83
CA TYR A 77 -18.65 -9.33 5.23
C TYR A 77 -18.84 -9.48 3.71
N VAL A 78 -17.72 -9.46 2.99
CA VAL A 78 -17.75 -9.59 1.53
C VAL A 78 -18.18 -11.02 1.14
N ASP A 79 -19.18 -11.08 0.28
CA ASP A 79 -19.64 -12.34 -0.33
C ASP A 79 -18.86 -12.58 -1.62
N SER A 80 -18.02 -13.62 -1.63
CA SER A 80 -17.20 -13.98 -2.79
C SER A 80 -18.01 -14.50 -3.99
N LYS A 81 -19.24 -14.94 -3.76
CA LYS A 81 -20.09 -15.44 -4.85
C LYS A 81 -20.36 -14.33 -5.87
N GLU A 82 -20.03 -14.56 -7.13
CA GLU A 82 -20.23 -13.61 -8.25
C GLU A 82 -19.57 -12.23 -8.03
N ILE A 83 -18.53 -12.15 -7.19
CA ILE A 83 -17.87 -10.87 -6.89
C ILE A 83 -17.14 -10.30 -8.11
N ALA A 84 -16.60 -11.16 -8.97
CA ALA A 84 -15.90 -10.73 -10.18
C ALA A 84 -16.83 -10.03 -11.17
N GLU A 85 -18.05 -10.53 -11.31
CA GLU A 85 -19.09 -9.93 -12.15
C GLU A 85 -19.52 -8.57 -11.59
N ARG A 86 -19.76 -8.49 -10.28
CA ARG A 86 -20.11 -7.23 -9.62
C ARG A 86 -18.99 -6.21 -9.69
N TYR A 87 -17.75 -6.66 -9.53
CA TYR A 87 -16.58 -5.79 -9.69
C TYR A 87 -16.50 -5.21 -11.10
N ASN A 88 -16.62 -6.05 -12.12
CA ASN A 88 -16.63 -5.59 -13.52
C ASN A 88 -17.79 -4.63 -13.81
N ALA A 89 -18.98 -4.88 -13.24
CA ALA A 89 -20.13 -3.98 -13.40
C ALA A 89 -19.96 -2.64 -12.68
N PHE A 90 -19.20 -2.61 -11.59
CA PHE A 90 -18.88 -1.39 -10.84
C PHE A 90 -17.89 -0.50 -11.59
N LEU A 91 -16.96 -1.08 -12.35
CA LEU A 91 -15.93 -0.33 -13.05
C LEU A 91 -16.48 0.41 -14.28
N ASN A 92 -16.11 1.66 -14.44
CA ASN A 92 -16.38 2.45 -15.65
C ASN A 92 -15.21 2.35 -16.62
N HIS A 93 -15.37 1.63 -17.70
CA HIS A 93 -14.31 1.38 -18.68
C HIS A 93 -13.79 2.62 -19.43
N GLY A 94 -14.40 3.78 -19.24
CA GLY A 94 -13.91 5.06 -19.75
C GLY A 94 -13.02 5.84 -18.75
N ASP A 95 -12.93 5.39 -17.50
CA ASP A 95 -12.14 6.01 -16.45
C ASP A 95 -10.76 5.36 -16.33
N GLU A 96 -9.70 6.17 -16.23
CA GLU A 96 -8.31 5.69 -16.15
C GLU A 96 -8.07 4.80 -14.92
N VAL A 97 -8.65 5.16 -13.79
CA VAL A 97 -8.50 4.43 -12.53
C VAL A 97 -9.18 3.08 -12.61
N ASP A 98 -10.38 3.03 -13.14
CA ASP A 98 -11.16 1.81 -13.30
C ASP A 98 -10.51 0.86 -14.32
N VAL A 99 -9.96 1.40 -15.41
CA VAL A 99 -9.15 0.64 -16.38
C VAL A 99 -7.89 0.08 -15.72
N PHE A 100 -7.23 0.86 -14.86
CA PHE A 100 -6.06 0.39 -14.12
C PHE A 100 -6.41 -0.75 -13.15
N LEU A 101 -7.47 -0.62 -12.37
CA LEU A 101 -7.96 -1.66 -11.46
C LEU A 101 -8.33 -2.95 -12.20
N LYS A 102 -8.99 -2.85 -13.35
CA LYS A 102 -9.29 -3.99 -14.21
C LYS A 102 -8.02 -4.70 -14.66
N LYS A 103 -7.03 -3.93 -15.15
CA LYS A 103 -5.75 -4.49 -15.62
C LYS A 103 -4.97 -5.21 -14.51
N ILE A 104 -5.04 -4.73 -13.27
CA ILE A 104 -4.40 -5.42 -12.12
C ILE A 104 -4.99 -6.83 -11.98
N VAL A 105 -6.31 -6.95 -11.96
CA VAL A 105 -6.98 -8.26 -11.80
C VAL A 105 -6.69 -9.17 -13.00
N GLU A 106 -6.77 -8.66 -14.22
CA GLU A 106 -6.48 -9.42 -15.44
C GLU A 106 -5.02 -9.90 -15.46
N TYR A 107 -4.06 -8.99 -15.20
CA TYR A 107 -2.64 -9.35 -15.16
C TYR A 107 -2.35 -10.43 -14.11
N SER A 108 -2.93 -10.29 -12.92
CA SER A 108 -2.74 -11.27 -11.84
C SER A 108 -3.28 -12.65 -12.20
N ALA A 109 -4.41 -12.70 -12.88
CA ALA A 109 -4.96 -13.97 -13.37
C ALA A 109 -4.11 -14.58 -14.49
N ASP A 110 -3.73 -13.78 -15.48
CA ASP A 110 -3.09 -14.26 -16.70
C ASP A 110 -1.61 -14.61 -16.50
N HIS A 111 -0.91 -13.92 -15.60
CA HIS A 111 0.55 -14.05 -15.41
C HIS A 111 0.95 -14.69 -14.09
N LEU A 112 0.12 -14.54 -13.04
CA LEU A 112 0.41 -15.11 -11.72
C LEU A 112 -0.48 -16.33 -11.41
N GLY A 113 -1.46 -16.63 -12.27
CA GLY A 113 -2.35 -17.77 -12.10
C GLY A 113 -3.33 -17.62 -10.93
N LEU A 114 -3.60 -16.39 -10.48
CA LEU A 114 -4.51 -16.13 -9.37
C LEU A 114 -5.98 -16.23 -9.81
N ASP A 115 -6.82 -16.77 -8.95
CA ASP A 115 -8.27 -16.73 -9.15
C ASP A 115 -8.80 -15.30 -8.99
N LYS A 116 -9.53 -14.80 -9.98
CA LYS A 116 -10.04 -13.42 -9.99
C LYS A 116 -10.97 -13.13 -8.82
N ALA A 117 -11.86 -14.06 -8.50
CA ALA A 117 -12.83 -13.86 -7.42
C ALA A 117 -12.12 -13.89 -6.05
N ALA A 118 -11.15 -14.78 -5.86
CA ALA A 118 -10.35 -14.85 -4.64
C ALA A 118 -9.56 -13.55 -4.44
N LEU A 119 -8.85 -13.07 -5.47
CA LEU A 119 -8.07 -11.83 -5.42
C LEU A 119 -8.95 -10.62 -5.10
N ILE A 120 -10.08 -10.45 -5.82
CA ILE A 120 -11.01 -9.33 -5.59
C ILE A 120 -11.58 -9.40 -4.17
N THR A 121 -11.94 -10.57 -3.69
CA THR A 121 -12.45 -10.76 -2.33
C THR A 121 -11.42 -10.35 -1.29
N GLU A 122 -10.17 -10.76 -1.46
CA GLU A 122 -9.07 -10.44 -0.56
C GLU A 122 -8.77 -8.94 -0.55
N LEU A 123 -8.62 -8.32 -1.72
CA LEU A 123 -8.42 -6.87 -1.85
C LEU A 123 -9.56 -6.07 -1.21
N THR A 124 -10.80 -6.52 -1.43
CA THR A 124 -11.99 -5.86 -0.90
C THR A 124 -12.04 -5.96 0.63
N ASN A 125 -11.80 -7.15 1.20
CA ASN A 125 -11.73 -7.33 2.64
C ASN A 125 -10.57 -6.51 3.25
N GLY A 126 -9.41 -6.50 2.59
CA GLY A 126 -8.25 -5.73 3.03
C GLY A 126 -8.55 -4.23 3.12
N ILE A 127 -9.15 -3.66 2.06
CA ILE A 127 -9.39 -2.22 2.00
C ILE A 127 -10.46 -1.74 2.99
N ILE A 128 -11.49 -2.53 3.27
CA ILE A 128 -12.52 -2.18 4.27
C ILE A 128 -12.13 -2.52 5.71
N GLY A 129 -10.93 -3.05 5.93
CA GLY A 129 -10.43 -3.40 7.25
C GLY A 129 -11.00 -4.69 7.84
N ASN A 130 -11.52 -5.58 7.00
CA ASN A 130 -12.16 -6.83 7.42
C ASN A 130 -11.15 -7.99 7.61
N ASN A 131 -9.95 -7.70 8.06
CA ASN A 131 -8.91 -8.68 8.36
C ASN A 131 -8.83 -9.05 9.86
N TYR A 132 -9.80 -8.64 10.64
CA TYR A 132 -9.89 -9.00 12.05
C TYR A 132 -10.38 -10.47 12.19
N PRO A 133 -9.86 -11.30 13.11
CA PRO A 133 -9.10 -10.92 14.31
C PRO A 133 -7.58 -11.11 14.20
N VAL A 134 -7.02 -11.37 13.05
CA VAL A 134 -5.59 -11.71 12.93
C VAL A 134 -4.83 -10.64 12.15
N PRO A 135 -4.35 -9.57 12.83
CA PRO A 135 -3.63 -8.47 12.17
C PRO A 135 -2.33 -8.90 11.48
N SER A 136 -1.80 -10.07 11.86
CA SER A 136 -0.58 -10.65 11.29
C SER A 136 -0.84 -11.61 10.12
N ARG A 137 -2.09 -11.76 9.70
CA ARG A 137 -2.39 -12.58 8.55
C ARG A 137 -2.04 -11.80 7.30
N CYS A 138 -1.00 -12.24 6.64
CA CYS A 138 -0.67 -11.75 5.31
C CYS A 138 -1.81 -12.06 4.34
N LEU A 139 -1.96 -11.22 3.34
CA LEU A 139 -2.92 -11.43 2.26
C LEU A 139 -2.38 -12.55 1.36
N GLU A 140 -3.08 -13.67 1.29
CA GLU A 140 -2.59 -14.92 0.65
C GLU A 140 -2.31 -14.75 -0.86
N ASN A 141 -3.04 -13.84 -1.53
CA ASN A 141 -2.92 -13.61 -2.97
C ASN A 141 -2.18 -12.31 -3.33
N THR A 142 -1.79 -11.50 -2.36
CA THR A 142 -1.17 -10.19 -2.61
C THR A 142 0.25 -10.08 -2.04
N GLU A 143 0.77 -11.14 -1.46
CA GLU A 143 2.19 -11.29 -1.15
C GLU A 143 2.94 -11.69 -2.42
#